data_abcb61b2812aa4b90d405436e5b5a07c
#
_entry.id   abcb61b2812aa4b90d405436e5b5a07c
#
_cell.length_a   1.000
_cell.length_b   1.000
_cell.length_c   1.000
_cell.angle_alpha   90.00
_cell.angle_beta   90.00
_cell.angle_gamma   90.00
#
_symmetry.space_group_name_H-M   'P 1'
#
loop_
_entity.id
_entity.type
_entity.pdbx_description
1 polymer ?
#
loop_
_entity_poly.entity_id
_entity_poly.type
_entity_poly.pdbx_seq_one_letter_code
_entity_poly.pdbx_strand_id
1 'polypeptide(L)'
;MLRLKGLFRVVTVTGPRQSGKTTLCKMVFPHYRYVNLEDETIVNEMELNRKGFIERNCDGLIIDEVQRMPEILSTIQVVVDANKDANIVLTGNINLQLSNKVTQSLAGRTALLTLLPFSLAELSNDDRSMDDFEIMYRGFYPAVWAEQVPAVDLYRQYFNTYIQRDIQQVMNIRNLSEFRKFLVISASRVGYEFNAKSISNELGVSLPTVQEWMNVLEATFVAFRLQPFYRNIGKRLVKTPKVYFYDVGLVCYLLGITNAHQLETHPLRGQIFENMVVAEIMKHRFNHGLDNNLYFYRDRSQNEVDVVLDDGLQALRAFEIKLSPVVHHDFFKSLQYFKSLFDQETHQTQVINTGKENNDDPFIGHFNYRDIESVIG
;
A
#
# COMPACT_ATOMS: atom_id res chain seq x y z
N MET A 1 14.75 -7.50 1.58
CA MET A 1 15.62 -6.61 2.40
C MET A 1 17.09 -7.04 2.35
N LEU A 2 17.48 -8.26 2.71
CA LEU A 2 18.89 -8.74 2.71
C LEU A 2 19.57 -8.60 1.35
N ARG A 3 18.89 -8.94 0.24
CA ARG A 3 19.43 -8.76 -1.12
C ARG A 3 19.80 -7.30 -1.41
N LEU A 4 18.93 -6.36 -1.09
CA LEU A 4 19.18 -4.94 -1.33
C LEU A 4 20.26 -4.37 -0.43
N LYS A 5 20.37 -4.86 0.80
CA LYS A 5 21.44 -4.51 1.71
C LYS A 5 22.82 -4.92 1.19
N GLY A 6 22.92 -6.04 0.47
CA GLY A 6 24.15 -6.45 -0.22
C GLY A 6 24.54 -5.56 -1.41
N LEU A 7 23.63 -4.75 -1.94
CA LEU A 7 23.84 -3.88 -3.09
C LEU A 7 23.98 -2.39 -2.71
N PHE A 8 23.33 -1.96 -1.64
CA PHE A 8 23.28 -0.58 -1.21
C PHE A 8 23.77 -0.41 0.23
N ARG A 9 24.50 0.66 0.51
CA ARG A 9 25.01 0.97 1.85
C ARG A 9 23.91 1.44 2.80
N VAL A 10 22.85 2.00 2.25
CA VAL A 10 21.66 2.42 2.99
C VAL A 10 20.46 1.65 2.48
N VAL A 11 19.61 1.19 3.38
CA VAL A 11 18.26 0.67 3.06
C VAL A 11 17.25 1.50 3.83
N THR A 12 16.33 2.12 3.11
CA THR A 12 15.25 2.91 3.72
C THR A 12 13.93 2.14 3.63
N VAL A 13 13.36 1.79 4.79
CA VAL A 13 12.08 1.09 4.91
C VAL A 13 10.98 2.09 5.24
N THR A 14 10.01 2.20 4.35
CA THR A 14 8.88 3.13 4.47
C THR A 14 7.57 2.38 4.56
N GLY A 15 6.49 3.06 4.86
CA GLY A 15 5.16 2.45 4.93
C GLY A 15 4.30 3.07 6.02
N PRO A 16 3.03 2.65 6.18
CA PRO A 16 2.13 3.20 7.17
C PRO A 16 2.63 2.97 8.60
N ARG A 17 2.14 3.76 9.53
CA ARG A 17 2.37 3.48 10.97
C ARG A 17 1.83 2.10 11.32
N GLN A 18 2.46 1.45 12.30
CA GLN A 18 2.06 0.12 12.82
C GLN A 18 2.10 -1.02 11.78
N SER A 19 2.77 -0.83 10.62
CA SER A 19 2.99 -1.91 9.64
C SER A 19 4.12 -2.87 10.00
N GLY A 20 4.79 -2.69 11.13
CA GLY A 20 5.86 -3.59 11.59
C GLY A 20 7.28 -3.22 11.13
N LYS A 21 7.52 -2.01 10.57
CA LYS A 21 8.84 -1.58 10.07
C LYS A 21 9.98 -1.79 11.06
N THR A 22 9.84 -1.27 12.27
CA THR A 22 10.83 -1.39 13.35
C THR A 22 11.08 -2.84 13.71
N THR A 23 10.01 -3.63 13.85
CA THR A 23 10.08 -5.07 14.17
C THR A 23 10.84 -5.82 13.08
N LEU A 24 10.48 -5.62 11.80
CA LEU A 24 11.17 -6.24 10.68
C LEU A 24 12.67 -5.90 10.67
N CYS A 25 13.02 -4.63 10.85
CA CYS A 25 14.42 -4.21 10.83
C CYS A 25 15.23 -4.86 11.97
N LYS A 26 14.69 -4.94 13.19
CA LYS A 26 15.33 -5.61 14.33
C LYS A 26 15.45 -7.13 14.12
N MET A 27 14.44 -7.77 13.53
CA MET A 27 14.49 -9.20 13.23
C MET A 27 15.53 -9.55 12.17
N VAL A 28 15.61 -8.75 11.11
CA VAL A 28 16.55 -9.00 9.99
C VAL A 28 17.99 -8.66 10.36
N PHE A 29 18.19 -7.65 11.21
CA PHE A 29 19.49 -7.15 11.63
C PHE A 29 19.64 -7.12 13.15
N PRO A 30 19.60 -8.26 13.86
CA PRO A 30 19.58 -8.31 15.31
C PRO A 30 20.87 -7.79 15.97
N HIS A 31 21.97 -7.71 15.22
CA HIS A 31 23.28 -7.24 15.71
C HIS A 31 23.53 -5.75 15.43
N TYR A 32 22.63 -5.07 14.69
CA TYR A 32 22.81 -3.65 14.44
C TYR A 32 22.43 -2.83 15.67
N ARG A 33 23.16 -1.74 15.89
CA ARG A 33 22.77 -0.75 16.89
C ARG A 33 21.47 -0.11 16.48
N TYR A 34 20.45 -0.24 17.31
CA TYR A 34 19.16 0.42 17.10
C TYR A 34 19.10 1.74 17.86
N VAL A 35 18.67 2.80 17.19
CA VAL A 35 18.38 4.11 17.76
C VAL A 35 17.04 4.62 17.26
N ASN A 36 16.26 5.24 18.16
CA ASN A 36 14.98 5.86 17.84
C ASN A 36 15.09 7.38 18.02
N LEU A 37 14.76 8.14 16.98
CA LEU A 37 14.78 9.61 17.02
C LEU A 37 13.58 10.23 17.75
N GLU A 38 12.75 9.43 18.40
CA GLU A 38 11.80 9.89 19.42
C GLU A 38 12.43 9.98 20.83
N ASP A 39 13.60 9.35 21.03
CA ASP A 39 14.35 9.41 22.27
C ASP A 39 15.19 10.71 22.30
N GLU A 40 14.81 11.63 23.17
CA GLU A 40 15.51 12.92 23.34
C GLU A 40 16.97 12.74 23.74
N THR A 41 17.34 11.69 24.45
CA THR A 41 18.72 11.40 24.83
C THR A 41 19.58 11.13 23.59
N ILE A 42 19.06 10.33 22.66
CA ILE A 42 19.72 10.03 21.39
C ILE A 42 19.80 11.28 20.50
N VAL A 43 18.71 12.04 20.44
CA VAL A 43 18.68 13.29 19.67
C VAL A 43 19.75 14.26 20.18
N ASN A 44 19.83 14.49 21.49
CA ASN A 44 20.84 15.35 22.12
C ASN A 44 22.27 14.85 21.86
N GLU A 45 22.55 13.54 21.95
CA GLU A 45 23.86 12.97 21.62
C GLU A 45 24.23 13.26 20.15
N MET A 46 23.27 13.09 19.24
CA MET A 46 23.49 13.37 17.82
C MET A 46 23.69 14.87 17.52
N GLU A 47 22.97 15.75 18.19
CA GLU A 47 23.13 17.20 18.02
C GLU A 47 24.51 17.69 18.41
N LEU A 48 25.11 17.11 19.47
CA LEU A 48 26.47 17.45 19.89
C LEU A 48 27.53 17.09 18.84
N ASN A 49 27.42 15.92 18.20
CA ASN A 49 28.36 15.47 17.17
C ASN A 49 27.71 14.42 16.25
N ARG A 50 26.81 14.85 15.38
CA ARG A 50 26.05 14.00 14.47
C ARG A 50 26.94 13.13 13.58
N LYS A 51 27.95 13.75 12.96
CA LYS A 51 28.89 13.03 12.09
C LYS A 51 29.65 11.95 12.83
N GLY A 52 30.26 12.30 13.95
CA GLY A 52 31.01 11.34 14.77
C GLY A 52 30.14 10.23 15.33
N PHE A 53 28.86 10.50 15.66
CA PHE A 53 27.91 9.46 16.06
C PHE A 53 27.68 8.43 14.96
N ILE A 54 27.43 8.90 13.72
CA ILE A 54 27.18 7.99 12.58
C ILE A 54 28.46 7.25 12.22
N GLU A 55 29.63 7.90 12.16
CA GLU A 55 30.91 7.28 11.84
C GLU A 55 31.27 6.12 12.80
N ARG A 56 31.02 6.27 14.09
CA ARG A 56 31.30 5.23 15.10
C ARG A 56 30.37 4.01 15.02
N ASN A 57 29.23 4.13 14.36
CA ASN A 57 28.18 3.09 14.33
C ASN A 57 27.79 2.67 12.90
N CYS A 58 28.46 3.17 11.87
CA CYS A 58 28.03 2.98 10.50
C CYS A 58 28.24 1.57 9.94
N ASP A 59 28.91 0.68 10.64
CA ASP A 59 29.09 -0.74 10.30
C ASP A 59 27.82 -1.58 10.54
N GLY A 60 26.86 -1.04 11.30
CA GLY A 60 25.57 -1.69 11.56
C GLY A 60 24.65 -0.81 12.40
N LEU A 61 23.91 0.09 11.74
CA LEU A 61 23.07 1.09 12.42
C LEU A 61 21.63 1.06 11.85
N ILE A 62 20.65 0.96 12.75
CA ILE A 62 19.23 1.18 12.45
C ILE A 62 18.82 2.51 13.07
N ILE A 63 18.36 3.45 12.24
CA ILE A 63 17.83 4.75 12.69
C ILE A 63 16.32 4.75 12.41
N ASP A 64 15.53 4.74 13.48
CA ASP A 64 14.08 4.74 13.43
C ASP A 64 13.51 6.16 13.54
N GLU A 65 12.35 6.39 12.92
CA GLU A 65 11.62 7.66 12.89
C GLU A 65 12.46 8.83 12.29
N VAL A 66 13.19 8.54 11.19
CA VAL A 66 14.14 9.47 10.56
C VAL A 66 13.53 10.81 10.16
N GLN A 67 12.21 10.90 10.01
CA GLN A 67 11.51 12.17 9.74
C GLN A 67 11.57 13.17 10.91
N ARG A 68 11.97 12.72 12.12
CA ARG A 68 12.17 13.60 13.29
C ARG A 68 13.40 14.47 13.16
N MET A 69 14.41 14.01 12.42
CA MET A 69 15.67 14.73 12.18
C MET A 69 16.07 14.61 10.70
N PRO A 70 15.35 15.26 9.76
CA PRO A 70 15.60 15.09 8.33
C PRO A 70 17.00 15.49 7.86
N GLU A 71 17.66 16.40 8.57
CA GLU A 71 19.03 16.84 8.30
C GLU A 71 20.10 15.76 8.52
N ILE A 72 19.75 14.65 9.21
CA ILE A 72 20.66 13.50 9.37
C ILE A 72 21.00 12.86 8.02
N LEU A 73 20.09 12.94 7.04
CA LEU A 73 20.26 12.34 5.71
C LEU A 73 21.51 12.87 4.99
N SER A 74 21.76 14.19 5.09
CA SER A 74 22.96 14.79 4.51
C SER A 74 24.24 14.33 5.21
N THR A 75 24.18 14.10 6.53
CA THR A 75 25.32 13.56 7.29
C THR A 75 25.58 12.10 6.92
N ILE A 76 24.54 11.30 6.80
CA ILE A 76 24.63 9.90 6.34
C ILE A 76 25.25 9.84 4.94
N GLN A 77 24.84 10.71 4.03
CA GLN A 77 25.43 10.81 2.69
C GLN A 77 26.96 10.97 2.75
N VAL A 78 27.44 11.93 3.54
CA VAL A 78 28.89 12.20 3.69
C VAL A 78 29.63 10.99 4.24
N VAL A 79 29.06 10.33 5.26
CA VAL A 79 29.69 9.15 5.90
C VAL A 79 29.72 7.95 4.94
N VAL A 80 28.64 7.65 4.23
CA VAL A 80 28.58 6.49 3.32
C VAL A 80 29.42 6.71 2.05
N ASP A 81 29.65 7.96 1.66
CA ASP A 81 30.58 8.27 0.55
C ASP A 81 32.04 8.07 0.97
N ALA A 82 32.37 8.35 2.22
CA ALA A 82 33.71 8.18 2.77
C ALA A 82 34.00 6.72 3.17
N ASN A 83 32.98 5.95 3.61
CA ASN A 83 33.12 4.58 4.09
C ASN A 83 32.35 3.60 3.20
N LYS A 84 33.08 2.72 2.50
CA LYS A 84 32.48 1.69 1.62
C LYS A 84 31.84 0.55 2.36
N ASP A 85 32.19 0.33 3.62
CA ASP A 85 31.68 -0.75 4.47
C ASP A 85 30.48 -0.30 5.32
N ALA A 86 30.01 0.93 5.13
CA ALA A 86 28.85 1.45 5.83
C ALA A 86 27.59 0.62 5.58
N ASN A 87 26.85 0.36 6.65
CA ASN A 87 25.66 -0.48 6.69
C ASN A 87 24.60 0.18 7.55
N ILE A 88 23.75 1.00 6.93
CA ILE A 88 22.74 1.79 7.64
C ILE A 88 21.34 1.40 7.14
N VAL A 89 20.43 1.22 8.08
CA VAL A 89 19.00 1.01 7.83
C VAL A 89 18.24 2.20 8.40
N LEU A 90 17.40 2.80 7.59
CA LEU A 90 16.52 3.90 7.99
C LEU A 90 15.10 3.42 8.01
N THR A 91 14.34 3.79 9.02
CA THR A 91 12.89 3.60 9.01
C THR A 91 12.19 4.92 9.27
N GLY A 92 10.99 5.04 8.77
CA GLY A 92 10.16 6.22 9.03
C GLY A 92 8.86 6.22 8.25
N ASN A 93 7.95 7.06 8.71
CA ASN A 93 6.75 7.37 7.95
C ASN A 93 7.13 8.44 6.93
N ILE A 94 7.22 8.08 5.66
CA ILE A 94 7.54 9.06 4.63
C ILE A 94 6.32 9.94 4.42
N ASN A 95 6.44 11.21 4.83
CA ASN A 95 5.63 12.27 4.26
C ASN A 95 6.31 12.81 2.98
N LEU A 96 5.60 13.60 2.20
CA LEU A 96 6.11 14.19 0.95
C LEU A 96 7.45 14.92 1.13
N GLN A 97 7.67 15.58 2.28
CA GLN A 97 8.89 16.33 2.56
C GLN A 97 10.09 15.40 2.79
N LEU A 98 9.89 14.28 3.51
CA LEU A 98 10.96 13.33 3.75
C LEU A 98 11.31 12.55 2.48
N SER A 99 10.32 12.17 1.68
CA SER A 99 10.53 11.51 0.38
C SER A 99 11.46 12.33 -0.51
N ASN A 100 11.18 13.63 -0.66
CA ASN A 100 12.02 14.54 -1.43
C ASN A 100 13.45 14.63 -0.87
N LYS A 101 13.61 14.73 0.46
CA LYS A 101 14.93 14.83 1.10
C LYS A 101 15.74 13.53 0.97
N VAL A 102 15.10 12.37 1.16
CA VAL A 102 15.75 11.05 0.95
C VAL A 102 16.21 10.93 -0.50
N THR A 103 15.33 11.27 -1.44
CA THR A 103 15.64 11.20 -2.87
C THR A 103 16.77 12.16 -3.25
N GLN A 104 16.82 13.38 -2.69
CA GLN A 104 17.87 14.35 -2.97
C GLN A 104 19.22 13.97 -2.32
N SER A 105 19.21 13.63 -1.02
CA SER A 105 20.46 13.41 -0.27
C SER A 105 21.03 12.00 -0.48
N LEU A 106 20.21 10.99 -0.64
CA LEU A 106 20.65 9.58 -0.72
C LEU A 106 20.49 8.97 -2.11
N ALA A 107 20.28 9.77 -3.15
CA ALA A 107 20.17 9.27 -4.53
C ALA A 107 21.36 8.39 -4.91
N GLY A 108 21.08 7.19 -5.44
CA GLY A 108 22.10 6.19 -5.80
C GLY A 108 22.81 5.50 -4.63
N ARG A 109 22.49 5.85 -3.37
CA ARG A 109 23.12 5.30 -2.15
C ARG A 109 22.15 4.45 -1.34
N THR A 110 20.86 4.70 -1.47
CA THR A 110 19.80 3.99 -0.74
C THR A 110 18.95 3.15 -1.66
N ALA A 111 18.57 1.96 -1.18
CA ALA A 111 17.42 1.21 -1.69
C ALA A 111 16.19 1.60 -0.89
N LEU A 112 15.08 1.86 -1.58
CA LEU A 112 13.78 2.12 -0.96
C LEU A 112 12.97 0.82 -0.91
N LEU A 113 12.41 0.52 0.26
CA LEU A 113 11.46 -0.57 0.48
C LEU A 113 10.18 0.00 1.08
N THR A 114 9.05 -0.41 0.54
CA THR A 114 7.74 -0.11 1.10
C THR A 114 7.21 -1.34 1.83
N LEU A 115 6.99 -1.22 3.14
CA LEU A 115 6.37 -2.25 3.96
C LEU A 115 4.93 -1.84 4.29
N LEU A 116 3.98 -2.49 3.63
CA LEU A 116 2.54 -2.37 3.92
C LEU A 116 2.15 -3.27 5.11
N PRO A 117 0.91 -3.20 5.62
CA PRO A 117 0.38 -4.21 6.53
C PRO A 117 0.54 -5.62 5.97
N PHE A 118 0.40 -6.66 6.80
CA PHE A 118 0.60 -8.05 6.39
C PHE A 118 -0.06 -8.39 5.04
N SER A 119 0.64 -9.19 4.24
CA SER A 119 0.03 -9.91 3.13
C SER A 119 -0.66 -11.18 3.63
N LEU A 120 -1.53 -11.77 2.81
CA LEU A 120 -2.12 -13.09 3.09
C LEU A 120 -1.05 -14.15 3.31
N ALA A 121 0.06 -14.07 2.57
CA ALA A 121 1.18 -15.01 2.70
C ALA A 121 1.90 -14.91 4.05
N GLU A 122 1.84 -13.76 4.72
CA GLU A 122 2.44 -13.53 6.05
C GLU A 122 1.54 -13.98 7.20
N LEU A 123 0.25 -14.28 6.95
CA LEU A 123 -0.65 -14.84 7.96
C LEU A 123 -0.36 -16.34 8.18
N SER A 124 -0.65 -16.83 9.38
CA SER A 124 -0.60 -18.27 9.68
C SER A 124 -1.58 -19.06 8.80
N ASN A 125 -1.37 -20.37 8.66
CA ASN A 125 -2.30 -21.22 7.90
C ASN A 125 -3.71 -21.21 8.51
N ASP A 126 -3.80 -21.19 9.84
CA ASP A 126 -5.08 -21.15 10.56
C ASP A 126 -5.80 -19.83 10.28
N ASP A 127 -5.08 -18.70 10.34
CA ASP A 127 -5.64 -17.38 10.05
C ASP A 127 -6.10 -17.28 8.60
N ARG A 128 -5.31 -17.78 7.64
CA ARG A 128 -5.71 -17.81 6.22
C ARG A 128 -6.91 -18.70 5.92
N SER A 129 -7.18 -19.69 6.75
CA SER A 129 -8.33 -20.60 6.58
C SER A 129 -9.64 -20.04 7.14
N MET A 130 -9.61 -18.88 7.79
CA MET A 130 -10.82 -18.22 8.29
C MET A 130 -11.79 -17.89 7.16
N ASP A 131 -13.03 -17.60 7.54
CA ASP A 131 -14.06 -17.11 6.60
C ASP A 131 -13.59 -15.83 5.87
N ASP A 132 -13.99 -15.70 4.60
CA ASP A 132 -13.58 -14.58 3.75
C ASP A 132 -13.98 -13.23 4.35
N PHE A 133 -15.18 -13.13 4.91
CA PHE A 133 -15.67 -11.89 5.52
C PHE A 133 -14.97 -11.57 6.84
N GLU A 134 -14.54 -12.59 7.58
CA GLU A 134 -13.76 -12.40 8.80
C GLU A 134 -12.36 -11.82 8.45
N ILE A 135 -11.69 -12.37 7.43
CA ILE A 135 -10.41 -11.84 6.95
C ILE A 135 -10.55 -10.37 6.48
N MET A 136 -11.58 -10.11 5.67
CA MET A 136 -11.85 -8.75 5.18
C MET A 136 -12.14 -7.76 6.31
N TYR A 137 -12.96 -8.16 7.29
CA TYR A 137 -13.32 -7.33 8.45
C TYR A 137 -12.12 -7.04 9.35
N ARG A 138 -11.28 -8.04 9.61
CA ARG A 138 -10.08 -7.89 10.44
C ARG A 138 -9.05 -6.97 9.79
N GLY A 139 -8.97 -6.94 8.46
CA GLY A 139 -7.90 -6.26 7.75
C GLY A 139 -6.54 -6.90 8.03
N PHE A 140 -5.45 -6.17 7.81
CA PHE A 140 -4.11 -6.76 7.76
C PHE A 140 -3.08 -6.10 8.66
N TYR A 141 -3.48 -5.18 9.54
CA TYR A 141 -2.53 -4.61 10.50
C TYR A 141 -2.01 -5.66 11.49
N PRO A 142 -0.67 -5.73 11.72
CA PRO A 142 -0.06 -6.76 12.56
C PRO A 142 -0.70 -6.93 13.94
N ALA A 143 -1.10 -5.85 14.60
CA ALA A 143 -1.67 -5.92 15.94
C ALA A 143 -2.98 -6.74 16.03
N VAL A 144 -3.76 -6.82 14.95
CA VAL A 144 -4.97 -7.65 14.90
C VAL A 144 -4.62 -9.14 14.96
N TRP A 145 -3.53 -9.54 14.31
CA TRP A 145 -3.15 -10.94 14.14
C TRP A 145 -2.14 -11.41 15.19
N ALA A 146 -1.08 -10.62 15.40
CA ALA A 146 -0.01 -11.00 16.32
C ALA A 146 -0.33 -10.72 17.80
N GLU A 147 -1.10 -9.65 18.08
CA GLU A 147 -1.45 -9.22 19.43
C GLU A 147 -2.94 -9.47 19.76
N GLN A 148 -3.70 -10.01 18.81
CA GLN A 148 -5.13 -10.33 18.95
C GLN A 148 -5.98 -9.10 19.38
N VAL A 149 -5.57 -7.89 18.98
CA VAL A 149 -6.35 -6.67 19.23
C VAL A 149 -7.64 -6.72 18.41
N PRO A 150 -8.82 -6.51 19.00
CA PRO A 150 -10.06 -6.45 18.22
C PRO A 150 -10.00 -5.39 17.11
N ALA A 151 -10.37 -5.76 15.88
CA ALA A 151 -10.23 -4.89 14.71
C ALA A 151 -10.92 -3.52 14.91
N VAL A 152 -12.13 -3.50 15.47
CA VAL A 152 -12.88 -2.24 15.74
C VAL A 152 -12.11 -1.32 16.67
N ASP A 153 -11.42 -1.85 17.68
CA ASP A 153 -10.67 -1.04 18.63
C ASP A 153 -9.35 -0.56 18.02
N LEU A 154 -8.65 -1.43 17.27
CA LEU A 154 -7.45 -1.03 16.54
C LEU A 154 -7.75 0.15 15.59
N TYR A 155 -8.72 -0.01 14.69
CA TYR A 155 -9.01 1.02 13.68
C TYR A 155 -9.59 2.30 14.28
N ARG A 156 -10.34 2.19 15.39
CA ARG A 156 -10.77 3.37 16.16
C ARG A 156 -9.59 4.15 16.69
N GLN A 157 -8.61 3.46 17.31
CA GLN A 157 -7.42 4.12 17.83
C GLN A 157 -6.52 4.64 16.71
N TYR A 158 -6.30 3.85 15.67
CA TYR A 158 -5.54 4.24 14.49
C TYR A 158 -6.13 5.52 13.86
N PHE A 159 -7.44 5.58 13.71
CA PHE A 159 -8.12 6.76 13.19
C PHE A 159 -7.93 7.97 14.10
N ASN A 160 -8.19 7.84 15.40
CA ASN A 160 -8.19 8.95 16.34
C ASN A 160 -6.79 9.47 16.68
N THR A 161 -5.79 8.60 16.72
CA THR A 161 -4.43 8.97 17.13
C THR A 161 -3.55 9.32 15.93
N TYR A 162 -3.60 8.54 14.86
CA TYR A 162 -2.74 8.72 13.69
C TYR A 162 -3.39 9.61 12.63
N ILE A 163 -4.55 9.22 12.11
CA ILE A 163 -5.16 9.95 10.97
C ILE A 163 -5.53 11.38 11.41
N GLN A 164 -6.05 11.57 12.60
CA GLN A 164 -6.38 12.91 13.08
C GLN A 164 -5.17 13.76 13.45
N ARG A 165 -4.17 13.22 14.16
CA ARG A 165 -3.03 14.00 14.64
C ARG A 165 -1.99 14.25 13.57
N ASP A 166 -1.49 13.16 12.96
CA ASP A 166 -0.32 13.25 12.09
C ASP A 166 -0.67 13.92 10.76
N ILE A 167 -1.83 13.58 10.20
CA ILE A 167 -2.29 14.21 8.96
C ILE A 167 -2.64 15.68 9.22
N GLN A 168 -3.26 16.00 10.35
CA GLN A 168 -3.55 17.38 10.72
C GLN A 168 -2.27 18.22 10.86
N GLN A 169 -1.21 17.69 11.49
CA GLN A 169 0.05 18.40 11.65
C GLN A 169 0.78 18.61 10.32
N VAL A 170 0.77 17.60 9.44
CA VAL A 170 1.45 17.68 8.13
C VAL A 170 0.79 18.71 7.22
N MET A 171 -0.53 18.89 7.31
CA MET A 171 -1.31 19.65 6.34
C MET A 171 -1.89 20.96 6.86
N ASN A 172 -1.71 21.27 8.16
CA ASN A 172 -2.39 22.42 8.74
C ASN A 172 -3.91 22.40 8.46
N ILE A 173 -4.55 21.20 8.51
CA ILE A 173 -5.95 21.02 8.18
C ILE A 173 -6.79 21.83 9.16
N ARG A 174 -7.37 22.93 8.67
CA ARG A 174 -8.19 23.86 9.49
C ARG A 174 -9.56 23.27 9.83
N ASN A 175 -10.06 22.32 9.02
CA ASN A 175 -11.37 21.72 9.17
C ASN A 175 -11.30 20.19 9.25
N LEU A 176 -11.04 19.69 10.47
CA LEU A 176 -10.93 18.27 10.76
C LEU A 176 -12.25 17.51 10.52
N SER A 177 -13.38 18.18 10.77
CA SER A 177 -14.72 17.59 10.56
C SER A 177 -14.94 17.24 9.09
N GLU A 178 -14.60 18.15 8.18
CA GLU A 178 -14.78 17.92 6.75
C GLU A 178 -13.76 16.88 6.19
N PHE A 179 -12.54 16.87 6.73
CA PHE A 179 -11.57 15.82 6.40
C PHE A 179 -12.05 14.42 6.84
N ARG A 180 -12.70 14.34 8.01
CA ARG A 180 -13.32 13.09 8.49
C ARG A 180 -14.43 12.61 7.54
N LYS A 181 -15.31 13.52 7.11
CA LYS A 181 -16.34 13.22 6.11
C LYS A 181 -15.72 12.79 4.78
N PHE A 182 -14.62 13.44 4.34
CA PHE A 182 -13.89 13.07 3.14
C PHE A 182 -13.40 11.62 3.19
N LEU A 183 -12.86 11.17 4.33
CA LEU A 183 -12.43 9.77 4.51
C LEU A 183 -13.60 8.80 4.39
N VAL A 184 -14.73 9.10 5.05
CA VAL A 184 -15.94 8.25 4.97
C VAL A 184 -16.48 8.20 3.53
N ILE A 185 -16.56 9.34 2.85
CA ILE A 185 -16.99 9.41 1.43
C ILE A 185 -16.01 8.63 0.54
N SER A 186 -14.71 8.75 0.77
CA SER A 186 -13.71 7.99 0.02
C SER A 186 -13.86 6.48 0.24
N ALA A 187 -14.11 6.05 1.47
CA ALA A 187 -14.38 4.64 1.78
C ALA A 187 -15.70 4.13 1.14
N SER A 188 -16.75 4.96 1.12
CA SER A 188 -18.02 4.60 0.46
C SER A 188 -17.92 4.52 -1.09
N ARG A 189 -16.81 5.03 -1.64
CA ARG A 189 -16.50 5.00 -3.08
C ARG A 189 -15.31 4.11 -3.41
N VAL A 190 -14.96 3.20 -2.52
CA VAL A 190 -13.89 2.23 -2.76
C VAL A 190 -14.18 1.41 -4.01
N GLY A 191 -13.18 1.23 -4.89
CA GLY A 191 -13.35 0.55 -6.19
C GLY A 191 -14.02 1.40 -7.28
N TYR A 192 -14.49 2.60 -6.96
CA TYR A 192 -15.11 3.51 -7.92
C TYR A 192 -14.17 4.65 -8.34
N GLU A 193 -14.51 5.32 -9.45
CA GLU A 193 -13.77 6.49 -9.94
C GLU A 193 -13.70 7.62 -8.90
N PHE A 194 -12.50 8.14 -8.65
CA PHE A 194 -12.27 9.26 -7.76
C PHE A 194 -12.68 10.58 -8.41
N ASN A 195 -13.94 10.95 -8.29
CA ASN A 195 -14.44 12.22 -8.78
C ASN A 195 -14.27 13.33 -7.73
N ALA A 196 -13.11 13.98 -7.72
CA ALA A 196 -12.78 15.05 -6.78
C ALA A 196 -13.78 16.23 -6.83
N LYS A 197 -14.37 16.54 -8.02
CA LYS A 197 -15.35 17.62 -8.18
C LYS A 197 -16.67 17.27 -7.48
N SER A 198 -17.14 16.03 -7.62
CA SER A 198 -18.35 15.55 -6.91
C SER A 198 -18.14 15.63 -5.40
N ILE A 199 -16.99 15.15 -4.90
CA ILE A 199 -16.65 15.18 -3.47
C ILE A 199 -16.56 16.61 -2.93
N SER A 200 -15.93 17.53 -3.70
CA SER A 200 -15.82 18.94 -3.29
C SER A 200 -17.18 19.61 -3.14
N ASN A 201 -18.12 19.34 -4.05
CA ASN A 201 -19.48 19.87 -3.98
C ASN A 201 -20.26 19.30 -2.76
N GLU A 202 -20.12 18.00 -2.49
CA GLU A 202 -20.78 17.32 -1.38
C GLU A 202 -20.28 17.81 -0.01
N LEU A 203 -18.98 18.09 0.10
CA LEU A 203 -18.37 18.57 1.34
C LEU A 203 -18.41 20.09 1.51
N GLY A 204 -18.75 20.85 0.46
CA GLY A 204 -18.68 22.31 0.51
C GLY A 204 -17.25 22.87 0.62
N VAL A 205 -16.25 22.13 0.13
CA VAL A 205 -14.84 22.56 0.14
C VAL A 205 -14.33 22.76 -1.30
N SER A 206 -13.17 23.40 -1.46
CA SER A 206 -12.60 23.64 -2.78
C SER A 206 -12.10 22.35 -3.43
N LEU A 207 -12.11 22.27 -4.76
CA LEU A 207 -11.54 21.16 -5.53
C LEU A 207 -10.05 20.93 -5.20
N PRO A 208 -9.20 21.97 -5.14
CA PRO A 208 -7.80 21.79 -4.70
C PRO A 208 -7.67 21.16 -3.32
N THR A 209 -8.54 21.52 -2.36
CA THR A 209 -8.55 20.92 -1.02
C THR A 209 -8.76 19.40 -1.07
N VAL A 210 -9.73 18.93 -1.85
CA VAL A 210 -10.01 17.49 -2.01
C VAL A 210 -8.82 16.77 -2.65
N GLN A 211 -8.21 17.38 -3.67
CA GLN A 211 -7.01 16.82 -4.33
C GLN A 211 -5.83 16.75 -3.36
N GLU A 212 -5.61 17.78 -2.57
CA GLU A 212 -4.57 17.84 -1.56
C GLU A 212 -4.78 16.77 -0.47
N TRP A 213 -6.00 16.63 0.02
CA TRP A 213 -6.34 15.58 0.99
C TRP A 213 -6.06 14.18 0.43
N MET A 214 -6.42 13.92 -0.82
CA MET A 214 -6.12 12.62 -1.44
C MET A 214 -4.61 12.39 -1.59
N ASN A 215 -3.85 13.42 -1.99
CA ASN A 215 -2.39 13.31 -2.07
C ASN A 215 -1.76 12.98 -0.71
N VAL A 216 -2.34 13.49 0.38
CA VAL A 216 -1.89 13.16 1.73
C VAL A 216 -2.22 11.73 2.11
N LEU A 217 -3.43 11.25 1.79
CA LEU A 217 -3.77 9.85 2.03
C LEU A 217 -2.82 8.90 1.29
N GLU A 218 -2.41 9.26 0.07
CA GLU A 218 -1.41 8.48 -0.68
C GLU A 218 -0.03 8.54 -0.02
N ALA A 219 0.43 9.74 0.33
CA ALA A 219 1.74 9.94 0.96
C ALA A 219 1.86 9.30 2.34
N THR A 220 0.73 9.05 3.02
CA THR A 220 0.67 8.42 4.34
C THR A 220 0.26 6.95 4.30
N PHE A 221 0.14 6.37 3.12
CA PHE A 221 -0.27 4.97 2.92
C PHE A 221 -1.62 4.62 3.56
N VAL A 222 -2.58 5.55 3.53
CA VAL A 222 -3.97 5.30 3.93
C VAL A 222 -4.80 4.81 2.74
N ALA A 223 -4.76 5.57 1.64
CA ALA A 223 -5.45 5.22 0.41
C ALA A 223 -4.57 5.51 -0.80
N PHE A 224 -4.93 4.98 -1.96
CA PHE A 224 -4.22 5.23 -3.22
C PHE A 224 -5.19 5.31 -4.39
N ARG A 225 -4.71 5.93 -5.48
CA ARG A 225 -5.43 5.98 -6.75
C ARG A 225 -4.83 4.97 -7.71
N LEU A 226 -5.60 3.95 -8.09
CA LEU A 226 -5.25 3.06 -9.17
C LEU A 226 -5.49 3.79 -10.50
N GLN A 227 -4.43 3.91 -11.30
CA GLN A 227 -4.48 4.63 -12.56
C GLN A 227 -5.10 3.76 -13.66
N PRO A 228 -5.82 4.36 -14.61
CA PRO A 228 -6.28 3.62 -15.78
C PRO A 228 -5.10 3.27 -16.70
N PHE A 229 -5.17 2.09 -17.31
CA PHE A 229 -4.18 1.62 -18.27
C PHE A 229 -4.30 2.37 -19.59
N TYR A 230 -3.19 2.94 -20.08
CA TYR A 230 -3.09 3.64 -21.35
C TYR A 230 -1.95 3.08 -22.19
N ARG A 231 -2.25 2.47 -23.31
CA ARG A 231 -1.33 2.42 -24.44
C ARG A 231 -1.99 3.16 -25.61
N ASN A 232 -1.22 3.87 -26.43
CA ASN A 232 -1.63 4.75 -27.56
C ASN A 232 -2.61 4.09 -28.56
N ILE A 233 -3.73 3.62 -28.07
CA ILE A 233 -4.81 3.13 -28.89
C ILE A 233 -5.70 4.33 -29.12
N GLY A 234 -6.01 4.65 -30.38
CA GLY A 234 -6.88 5.76 -30.76
C GLY A 234 -8.30 5.71 -30.16
N LYS A 235 -8.52 4.90 -29.13
CA LYS A 235 -9.75 4.78 -28.35
C LYS A 235 -9.72 5.74 -27.16
N ARG A 236 -10.86 6.36 -26.92
CA ARG A 236 -11.09 7.33 -25.83
C ARG A 236 -11.32 6.56 -24.53
N LEU A 237 -10.27 6.35 -23.76
CA LEU A 237 -10.30 5.71 -22.44
C LEU A 237 -10.80 6.66 -21.34
N VAL A 238 -11.28 6.12 -20.25
CA VAL A 238 -11.59 6.87 -19.02
C VAL A 238 -10.28 7.35 -18.42
N LYS A 239 -10.22 8.60 -17.97
CA LYS A 239 -9.00 9.22 -17.43
C LYS A 239 -8.98 9.33 -15.91
N THR A 240 -10.12 9.07 -15.27
CA THR A 240 -10.29 9.24 -13.83
C THR A 240 -9.81 7.97 -13.11
N PRO A 241 -8.90 8.08 -12.15
CA PRO A 241 -8.42 6.91 -11.38
C PRO A 241 -9.52 6.38 -10.46
N LYS A 242 -9.43 5.10 -10.09
CA LYS A 242 -10.21 4.49 -9.02
C LYS A 242 -9.55 4.71 -7.65
N VAL A 243 -10.33 4.79 -6.57
CA VAL A 243 -9.82 4.92 -5.20
C VAL A 243 -9.84 3.58 -4.48
N TYR A 244 -8.74 3.25 -3.82
CA TYR A 244 -8.58 2.08 -2.96
C TYR A 244 -7.86 2.45 -1.67
N PHE A 245 -7.98 1.59 -0.66
CA PHE A 245 -7.27 1.71 0.61
C PHE A 245 -6.22 0.62 0.72
N TYR A 246 -5.11 0.92 1.38
CA TYR A 246 -4.06 -0.07 1.63
C TYR A 246 -4.48 -1.18 2.60
N ASP A 247 -5.57 -0.93 3.37
CA ASP A 247 -6.11 -1.90 4.32
C ASP A 247 -7.65 -1.87 4.35
N VAL A 248 -8.28 -3.03 4.19
CA VAL A 248 -9.74 -3.16 4.12
C VAL A 248 -10.43 -3.09 5.47
N GLY A 249 -9.75 -3.43 6.56
CA GLY A 249 -10.30 -3.28 7.91
C GLY A 249 -10.55 -1.81 8.25
N LEU A 250 -9.68 -0.90 7.77
CA LEU A 250 -9.91 0.52 7.87
C LEU A 250 -11.15 0.96 7.06
N VAL A 251 -11.37 0.39 5.87
CA VAL A 251 -12.59 0.64 5.07
C VAL A 251 -13.82 0.19 5.84
N CYS A 252 -13.81 -1.01 6.40
CA CYS A 252 -14.91 -1.53 7.23
C CYS A 252 -15.21 -0.59 8.42
N TYR A 253 -14.18 -0.13 9.13
CA TYR A 253 -14.33 0.81 10.24
C TYR A 253 -14.95 2.15 9.78
N LEU A 254 -14.47 2.74 8.68
CA LEU A 254 -14.98 4.01 8.15
C LEU A 254 -16.44 3.91 7.69
N LEU A 255 -16.86 2.75 7.20
CA LEU A 255 -18.24 2.45 6.80
C LEU A 255 -19.16 2.06 7.97
N GLY A 256 -18.63 2.01 9.20
CA GLY A 256 -19.41 1.64 10.38
C GLY A 256 -19.72 0.14 10.48
N ILE A 257 -19.01 -0.72 9.75
CA ILE A 257 -19.13 -2.18 9.82
C ILE A 257 -18.40 -2.63 11.09
N THR A 258 -19.11 -3.32 11.98
CA THR A 258 -18.60 -3.69 13.32
C THR A 258 -18.30 -5.18 13.50
N ASN A 259 -18.66 -6.00 12.52
CA ASN A 259 -18.36 -7.44 12.52
C ASN A 259 -18.50 -8.03 11.09
N ALA A 260 -17.97 -9.24 10.89
CA ALA A 260 -17.97 -9.93 9.61
C ALA A 260 -19.38 -10.21 9.07
N HIS A 261 -20.35 -10.51 9.94
CA HIS A 261 -21.74 -10.79 9.53
C HIS A 261 -22.42 -9.56 8.90
N GLN A 262 -22.12 -8.34 9.40
CA GLN A 262 -22.61 -7.11 8.75
C GLN A 262 -21.95 -6.94 7.36
N LEU A 263 -20.68 -7.29 7.21
CA LEU A 263 -19.98 -7.18 5.93
C LEU A 263 -20.57 -8.14 4.90
N GLU A 264 -20.95 -9.35 5.30
CA GLU A 264 -21.57 -10.37 4.43
C GLU A 264 -22.82 -9.85 3.69
N THR A 265 -23.61 -9.01 4.35
CA THR A 265 -24.83 -8.42 3.79
C THR A 265 -24.65 -7.00 3.28
N HIS A 266 -23.46 -6.43 3.42
CA HIS A 266 -23.19 -5.03 3.06
C HIS A 266 -23.21 -4.82 1.53
N PRO A 267 -23.85 -3.76 1.02
CA PRO A 267 -23.93 -3.48 -0.43
C PRO A 267 -22.57 -3.37 -1.12
N LEU A 268 -21.54 -2.89 -0.42
CA LEU A 268 -20.18 -2.71 -0.95
C LEU A 268 -19.26 -3.92 -0.72
N ARG A 269 -19.77 -5.07 -0.29
CA ARG A 269 -18.91 -6.25 0.00
C ARG A 269 -18.03 -6.66 -1.19
N GLY A 270 -18.56 -6.55 -2.42
CA GLY A 270 -17.80 -6.87 -3.64
C GLY A 270 -16.65 -5.90 -3.87
N GLN A 271 -16.88 -4.59 -3.71
CA GLN A 271 -15.86 -3.55 -3.86
C GLN A 271 -14.81 -3.60 -2.75
N ILE A 272 -15.22 -3.97 -1.51
CA ILE A 272 -14.29 -4.18 -0.40
C ILE A 272 -13.40 -5.40 -0.68
N PHE A 273 -13.97 -6.48 -1.24
CA PHE A 273 -13.20 -7.63 -1.69
C PHE A 273 -12.24 -7.27 -2.84
N GLU A 274 -12.72 -6.54 -3.84
CA GLU A 274 -11.87 -6.02 -4.93
C GLU A 274 -10.70 -5.20 -4.36
N ASN A 275 -10.98 -4.29 -3.41
CA ASN A 275 -9.95 -3.52 -2.73
C ASN A 275 -8.92 -4.41 -2.01
N MET A 276 -9.37 -5.45 -1.31
CA MET A 276 -8.48 -6.39 -0.64
C MET A 276 -7.53 -7.05 -1.63
N VAL A 277 -8.06 -7.57 -2.73
CA VAL A 277 -7.27 -8.27 -3.76
C VAL A 277 -6.28 -7.33 -4.45
N VAL A 278 -6.72 -6.12 -4.83
CA VAL A 278 -5.82 -5.11 -5.43
C VAL A 278 -4.68 -4.73 -4.47
N ALA A 279 -5.00 -4.52 -3.19
CA ALA A 279 -3.99 -4.23 -2.18
C ALA A 279 -3.05 -5.43 -1.96
N GLU A 280 -3.55 -6.66 -2.03
CA GLU A 280 -2.75 -7.87 -1.88
C GLU A 280 -1.74 -8.05 -3.02
N ILE A 281 -2.17 -7.83 -4.26
CA ILE A 281 -1.25 -7.84 -5.42
C ILE A 281 -0.16 -6.77 -5.25
N MET A 282 -0.52 -5.59 -4.75
CA MET A 282 0.45 -4.52 -4.48
C MET A 282 1.44 -4.89 -3.37
N LYS A 283 0.98 -5.51 -2.28
CA LYS A 283 1.84 -6.00 -1.19
C LYS A 283 2.81 -7.04 -1.71
N HIS A 284 2.33 -8.01 -2.50
CA HIS A 284 3.17 -9.01 -3.14
C HIS A 284 4.31 -8.34 -3.93
N ARG A 285 4.01 -7.37 -4.79
CA ARG A 285 5.02 -6.67 -5.58
C ARG A 285 6.05 -5.94 -4.71
N PHE A 286 5.60 -5.19 -3.72
CA PHE A 286 6.51 -4.46 -2.83
C PHE A 286 7.37 -5.38 -1.97
N ASN A 287 6.83 -6.49 -1.47
CA ASN A 287 7.56 -7.50 -0.72
C ASN A 287 8.69 -8.14 -1.54
N HIS A 288 8.49 -8.27 -2.87
CA HIS A 288 9.51 -8.74 -3.81
C HIS A 288 10.44 -7.64 -4.35
N GLY A 289 10.23 -6.38 -3.94
CA GLY A 289 11.01 -5.22 -4.39
C GLY A 289 10.76 -4.87 -5.85
N LEU A 290 9.55 -5.11 -6.31
CA LEU A 290 9.06 -4.75 -7.65
C LEU A 290 8.33 -3.41 -7.60
N ASP A 291 8.28 -2.74 -8.75
CA ASP A 291 7.51 -1.49 -8.90
C ASP A 291 6.00 -1.76 -8.89
N ASN A 292 5.24 -0.74 -8.50
CA ASN A 292 3.79 -0.77 -8.61
C ASN A 292 3.37 -0.50 -10.07
N ASN A 293 3.25 -1.57 -10.85
CA ASN A 293 2.80 -1.53 -12.25
C ASN A 293 1.36 -2.01 -12.38
N LEU A 294 0.51 -1.64 -11.43
CA LEU A 294 -0.91 -1.96 -11.40
C LEU A 294 -1.74 -0.85 -12.01
N TYR A 295 -2.68 -1.23 -12.84
CA TYR A 295 -3.64 -0.36 -13.50
C TYR A 295 -5.02 -1.04 -13.50
N PHE A 296 -6.08 -0.31 -13.86
CA PHE A 296 -7.34 -0.91 -14.31
C PHE A 296 -7.58 -0.51 -15.76
N TYR A 297 -8.41 -1.25 -16.46
CA TYR A 297 -8.84 -0.88 -17.81
C TYR A 297 -10.32 -0.51 -17.82
N ARG A 298 -10.68 0.60 -18.44
CA ARG A 298 -12.08 0.95 -18.73
C ARG A 298 -12.18 1.79 -19.98
N ASP A 299 -13.07 1.37 -20.89
CA ASP A 299 -13.40 2.15 -22.07
C ASP A 299 -14.72 2.93 -21.90
N ARG A 300 -15.07 3.74 -22.90
CA ARG A 300 -16.32 4.50 -22.89
C ARG A 300 -17.57 3.64 -23.02
N SER A 301 -17.46 2.43 -23.54
CA SER A 301 -18.53 1.46 -23.65
C SER A 301 -18.74 0.67 -22.35
N GLN A 302 -18.04 1.07 -21.28
CA GLN A 302 -18.11 0.46 -19.95
C GLN A 302 -17.54 -0.97 -19.88
N ASN A 303 -16.73 -1.37 -20.88
CA ASN A 303 -15.93 -2.59 -20.71
C ASN A 303 -14.82 -2.30 -19.70
N GLU A 304 -14.79 -3.04 -18.61
CA GLU A 304 -13.86 -2.83 -17.50
C GLU A 304 -13.14 -4.12 -17.15
N VAL A 305 -11.85 -4.01 -16.82
CA VAL A 305 -11.03 -5.04 -16.21
C VAL A 305 -10.48 -4.48 -14.92
N ASP A 306 -10.69 -5.19 -13.82
CA ASP A 306 -10.41 -4.69 -12.47
C ASP A 306 -8.92 -4.44 -12.23
N VAL A 307 -8.05 -5.33 -12.70
CA VAL A 307 -6.59 -5.18 -12.61
C VAL A 307 -5.90 -5.52 -13.92
N VAL A 308 -5.03 -4.64 -14.36
CA VAL A 308 -4.04 -4.88 -15.43
C VAL A 308 -2.65 -4.73 -14.80
N LEU A 309 -1.85 -5.78 -14.86
CA LEU A 309 -0.48 -5.78 -14.43
C LEU A 309 0.42 -5.66 -15.66
N ASP A 310 1.22 -4.59 -15.72
CA ASP A 310 2.19 -4.34 -16.78
C ASP A 310 3.59 -4.76 -16.31
N ASP A 311 4.00 -5.97 -16.66
CA ASP A 311 5.33 -6.49 -16.32
C ASP A 311 6.44 -5.97 -17.26
N GLY A 312 6.12 -5.02 -18.13
CA GLY A 312 7.04 -4.46 -19.13
C GLY A 312 7.21 -5.37 -20.35
N LEU A 313 8.06 -4.96 -21.29
CA LEU A 313 8.43 -5.73 -22.49
C LEU A 313 7.24 -6.37 -23.25
N GLN A 314 6.08 -5.71 -23.24
CA GLN A 314 4.84 -6.20 -23.84
C GLN A 314 4.21 -7.40 -23.11
N ALA A 315 4.42 -7.54 -21.80
CA ALA A 315 3.85 -8.60 -21.00
C ALA A 315 2.71 -8.04 -20.10
N LEU A 316 1.48 -8.18 -20.56
CA LEU A 316 0.28 -7.80 -19.81
C LEU A 316 -0.38 -9.03 -19.20
N ARG A 317 -0.77 -8.90 -17.93
CA ARG A 317 -1.66 -9.83 -17.25
C ARG A 317 -2.90 -9.08 -16.79
N ALA A 318 -4.07 -9.62 -17.02
CA ALA A 318 -5.34 -8.97 -16.72
C ALA A 318 -6.22 -9.85 -15.84
N PHE A 319 -6.79 -9.27 -14.81
CA PHE A 319 -7.56 -10.00 -13.81
C PHE A 319 -8.92 -9.35 -13.56
N GLU A 320 -9.94 -10.17 -13.52
CA GLU A 320 -11.29 -9.84 -13.05
C GLU A 320 -11.45 -10.38 -11.63
N ILE A 321 -12.02 -9.61 -10.70
CA ILE A 321 -12.12 -9.96 -9.29
C ILE A 321 -13.57 -10.16 -8.91
N LYS A 322 -13.92 -11.35 -8.39
CA LYS A 322 -15.30 -11.68 -8.05
C LYS A 322 -15.40 -12.33 -6.66
N LEU A 323 -16.16 -11.71 -5.77
CA LEU A 323 -16.55 -12.28 -4.49
C LEU A 323 -17.61 -13.39 -4.75
N SER A 324 -17.17 -14.51 -5.27
CA SER A 324 -18.01 -15.64 -5.63
C SER A 324 -17.21 -16.94 -5.53
N PRO A 325 -17.76 -18.00 -4.90
CA PRO A 325 -17.12 -19.31 -4.89
C PRO A 325 -17.30 -20.08 -6.21
N VAL A 326 -18.20 -19.61 -7.09
CA VAL A 326 -18.50 -20.24 -8.39
C VAL A 326 -18.14 -19.28 -9.50
N VAL A 327 -17.41 -19.78 -10.49
CA VAL A 327 -17.01 -19.00 -11.66
C VAL A 327 -18.06 -19.16 -12.77
N HIS A 328 -18.51 -18.04 -13.30
CA HIS A 328 -19.48 -17.99 -14.40
C HIS A 328 -18.79 -17.51 -15.69
N HIS A 329 -19.22 -18.03 -16.83
CA HIS A 329 -18.70 -17.62 -18.15
C HIS A 329 -18.72 -16.10 -18.36
N ASP A 330 -19.71 -15.41 -17.81
CA ASP A 330 -19.85 -13.97 -17.93
C ASP A 330 -18.68 -13.18 -17.31
N PHE A 331 -17.96 -13.77 -16.34
CA PHE A 331 -16.80 -13.12 -15.71
C PHE A 331 -15.61 -12.94 -16.67
N PHE A 332 -15.58 -13.72 -17.76
CA PHE A 332 -14.51 -13.63 -18.75
C PHE A 332 -14.79 -12.65 -19.89
N LYS A 333 -15.99 -12.07 -20.01
CA LYS A 333 -16.35 -11.20 -21.13
C LYS A 333 -15.43 -10.00 -21.28
N SER A 334 -15.19 -9.27 -20.20
CA SER A 334 -14.31 -8.10 -20.20
C SER A 334 -12.85 -8.49 -20.45
N LEU A 335 -12.41 -9.61 -19.92
CA LEU A 335 -11.06 -10.14 -20.13
C LEU A 335 -10.82 -10.56 -21.59
N GLN A 336 -11.79 -11.24 -22.21
CA GLN A 336 -11.73 -11.63 -23.62
C GLN A 336 -11.74 -10.39 -24.53
N TYR A 337 -12.55 -9.38 -24.19
CA TYR A 337 -12.54 -8.11 -24.90
C TYR A 337 -11.18 -7.41 -24.76
N PHE A 338 -10.64 -7.32 -23.57
CA PHE A 338 -9.31 -6.74 -23.33
C PHE A 338 -8.24 -7.48 -24.14
N LYS A 339 -8.22 -8.81 -24.08
CA LYS A 339 -7.30 -9.63 -24.87
C LYS A 339 -7.43 -9.34 -26.38
N SER A 340 -8.64 -9.20 -26.91
CA SER A 340 -8.84 -8.89 -28.33
C SER A 340 -8.26 -7.53 -28.76
N LEU A 341 -8.08 -6.60 -27.80
CA LEU A 341 -7.47 -5.28 -28.06
C LEU A 341 -5.94 -5.31 -27.97
N PHE A 342 -5.38 -6.20 -27.15
CA PHE A 342 -3.97 -6.27 -26.79
C PHE A 342 -3.43 -7.71 -26.98
N ASP A 343 -3.86 -8.40 -28.04
CA ASP A 343 -3.66 -9.84 -28.21
C ASP A 343 -2.19 -10.26 -28.18
N GLN A 344 -1.30 -9.49 -28.82
CA GLN A 344 0.14 -9.78 -28.85
C GLN A 344 0.86 -9.51 -27.53
N GLU A 345 0.26 -8.74 -26.64
CA GLU A 345 0.87 -8.28 -25.39
C GLU A 345 0.29 -8.99 -24.18
N THR A 346 -0.91 -9.55 -24.30
CA THR A 346 -1.61 -10.20 -23.18
C THR A 346 -1.23 -11.66 -23.07
N HIS A 347 -0.53 -12.02 -22.01
CA HIS A 347 -0.08 -13.39 -21.74
C HIS A 347 -0.99 -14.15 -20.78
N GLN A 348 -1.78 -13.43 -19.99
CA GLN A 348 -2.66 -14.04 -19.00
C GLN A 348 -3.92 -13.20 -18.80
N THR A 349 -5.09 -13.88 -18.78
CA THR A 349 -6.38 -13.31 -18.39
C THR A 349 -7.12 -14.30 -17.51
N GLN A 350 -7.25 -14.01 -16.22
CA GLN A 350 -7.84 -14.94 -15.25
C GLN A 350 -8.79 -14.25 -14.30
N VAL A 351 -9.68 -15.04 -13.69
CA VAL A 351 -10.60 -14.57 -12.66
C VAL A 351 -10.05 -14.91 -11.28
N ILE A 352 -9.96 -13.90 -10.40
CA ILE A 352 -9.63 -14.07 -8.97
C ILE A 352 -10.95 -14.19 -8.20
N ASN A 353 -11.13 -15.26 -7.45
CA ASN A 353 -12.39 -15.59 -6.79
C ASN A 353 -12.20 -16.13 -5.37
N THR A 354 -13.28 -16.59 -4.73
CA THR A 354 -13.28 -17.26 -3.43
C THR A 354 -13.50 -18.77 -3.52
N GLY A 355 -13.52 -19.34 -4.73
CA GLY A 355 -13.68 -20.77 -4.98
C GLY A 355 -12.49 -21.58 -4.48
N LYS A 356 -12.73 -22.87 -4.18
CA LYS A 356 -11.68 -23.78 -3.69
C LYS A 356 -10.85 -24.43 -4.79
N GLU A 357 -11.38 -24.45 -6.01
CA GLU A 357 -10.72 -25.06 -7.17
C GLU A 357 -10.05 -24.00 -8.02
N ASN A 358 -8.84 -24.28 -8.48
CA ASN A 358 -8.10 -23.44 -9.41
C ASN A 358 -8.12 -24.10 -10.79
N ASN A 359 -8.10 -23.24 -11.81
CA ASN A 359 -7.90 -23.64 -13.21
C ASN A 359 -6.75 -22.82 -13.77
N ASP A 360 -5.65 -23.47 -14.09
CA ASP A 360 -4.40 -22.83 -14.48
C ASP A 360 -4.33 -22.40 -15.97
N ASP A 361 -5.45 -22.51 -16.71
CA ASP A 361 -5.49 -22.03 -18.09
C ASP A 361 -5.17 -20.52 -18.13
N PRO A 362 -4.20 -20.09 -18.95
CA PRO A 362 -3.74 -18.70 -18.94
C PRO A 362 -4.80 -17.69 -19.42
N PHE A 363 -5.87 -18.12 -20.11
CA PHE A 363 -6.84 -17.23 -20.72
C PHE A 363 -8.29 -17.38 -20.26
N ILE A 364 -8.64 -18.54 -19.72
CA ILE A 364 -9.96 -18.84 -19.16
C ILE A 364 -9.85 -19.46 -17.77
N GLY A 365 -8.67 -19.35 -17.17
CA GLY A 365 -8.38 -19.84 -15.85
C GLY A 365 -8.96 -18.98 -14.74
N HIS A 366 -8.95 -19.53 -13.54
CA HIS A 366 -9.36 -18.84 -12.33
C HIS A 366 -8.65 -19.43 -11.12
N PHE A 367 -8.46 -18.61 -10.09
CA PHE A 367 -7.81 -19.05 -8.87
C PHE A 367 -8.37 -18.34 -7.63
N ASN A 368 -8.18 -19.01 -6.49
CA ASN A 368 -8.55 -18.43 -5.20
C ASN A 368 -7.65 -17.25 -4.85
N TYR A 369 -8.22 -16.16 -4.34
CA TYR A 369 -7.45 -14.99 -3.94
C TYR A 369 -6.34 -15.29 -2.90
N ARG A 370 -6.45 -16.37 -2.16
CA ARG A 370 -5.43 -16.84 -1.22
C ARG A 370 -4.16 -17.35 -1.91
N ASP A 371 -4.26 -17.66 -3.21
CA ASP A 371 -3.16 -18.19 -4.02
C ASP A 371 -2.43 -17.11 -4.84
N ILE A 372 -2.73 -15.81 -4.60
CA ILE A 372 -2.12 -14.67 -5.30
C ILE A 372 -0.59 -14.78 -5.31
N GLU A 373 0.03 -15.12 -4.15
CA GLU A 373 1.49 -15.26 -4.02
C GLU A 373 2.07 -16.26 -5.02
N SER A 374 1.41 -17.39 -5.23
CA SER A 374 1.90 -18.46 -6.11
C SER A 374 1.59 -18.23 -7.59
N VAL A 375 0.53 -17.47 -7.91
CA VAL A 375 0.06 -17.26 -9.30
C VAL A 375 0.65 -15.99 -9.91
N ILE A 376 0.83 -14.94 -9.11
CA ILE A 376 1.32 -13.64 -9.57
C ILE A 376 2.85 -13.51 -9.39
N GLY A 377 3.44 -14.36 -8.56
CA GLY A 377 4.87 -14.46 -8.24
C GLY A 377 5.80 -14.77 -9.37
#